data_8345df653451e77e368e497e98e8bca1
#
_entry.id   8345df653451e77e368e497e98e8bca1
#
_cell.length_a   1.000
_cell.length_b   1.000
_cell.length_c   1.000
_cell.angle_alpha   90.00
_cell.angle_beta   90.00
_cell.angle_gamma   90.00
#
_symmetry.space_group_name_H-M   'P 1'
#
loop_
_entity.id
_entity.type
_entity.pdbx_description
1 polymer ?
#
loop_
_entity_poly.entity_id
_entity_poly.type
_entity_poly.pdbx_seq_one_letter_code
_entity_poly.pdbx_strand_id
1 'polypeptide(L)'
;MISVTEEPLEVATHERAVAQPGAGAVVSFAGVVRDHDHGRTVTLLEYEAHPSAEAVLKEVAAEIAASDPEVRGIAVSHRVGVLQIGDAALVAAVATAHRTAGFAACARLVDEVKARLPVWKRQVFADGTEEWVNCP
;
A
#
# COMPACT_ATOMS: atom_id res chain seq x y z
N MET A 1 -11.21 4.94 -3.71
CA MET A 1 -10.55 3.77 -4.32
C MET A 1 -9.78 3.02 -3.24
N ILE A 2 -10.32 1.90 -2.83
CA ILE A 2 -9.70 1.05 -1.80
C ILE A 2 -9.87 -0.40 -2.25
N SER A 3 -8.77 -1.09 -2.50
CA SER A 3 -8.86 -2.44 -3.06
C SER A 3 -7.72 -3.37 -2.65
N VAL A 4 -8.03 -4.65 -2.62
CA VAL A 4 -7.06 -5.75 -2.61
C VAL A 4 -7.28 -6.49 -3.92
N THR A 5 -6.25 -6.58 -4.77
CA THR A 5 -6.43 -7.01 -6.15
C THR A 5 -5.21 -7.75 -6.70
N GLU A 6 -5.42 -8.61 -7.67
CA GLU A 6 -4.32 -9.21 -8.43
C GLU A 6 -3.84 -8.33 -9.58
N GLU A 7 -4.59 -7.29 -9.92
CA GLU A 7 -4.25 -6.38 -11.02
C GLU A 7 -3.04 -5.51 -10.67
N PRO A 8 -2.22 -5.15 -11.68
CA PRO A 8 -1.13 -4.19 -11.48
C PRO A 8 -1.62 -2.87 -10.90
N LEU A 9 -0.82 -2.30 -10.00
CA LEU A 9 -1.14 -1.01 -9.36
C LEU A 9 -0.37 0.11 -10.04
N GLU A 10 -1.07 1.24 -10.23
CA GLU A 10 -0.47 2.46 -10.78
C GLU A 10 -0.62 3.62 -9.80
N VAL A 11 0.47 4.31 -9.51
CA VAL A 11 0.46 5.48 -8.63
C VAL A 11 -0.43 6.58 -9.18
N ALA A 12 -0.32 6.87 -10.48
CA ALA A 12 -1.08 7.93 -11.11
C ALA A 12 -2.60 7.76 -11.01
N THR A 13 -3.08 6.53 -11.08
CA THR A 13 -4.50 6.22 -10.92
C THR A 13 -4.99 6.59 -9.51
N HIS A 14 -4.19 6.28 -8.49
CA HIS A 14 -4.50 6.60 -7.10
C HIS A 14 -4.47 8.11 -6.85
N GLU A 15 -3.47 8.80 -7.40
CA GLU A 15 -3.37 10.26 -7.29
C GLU A 15 -4.58 10.95 -7.92
N ARG A 16 -4.99 10.52 -9.11
CA ARG A 16 -6.19 11.06 -9.76
C ARG A 16 -7.47 10.79 -8.98
N ALA A 17 -7.55 9.64 -8.32
CA ALA A 17 -8.75 9.27 -7.54
C ALA A 17 -9.01 10.21 -6.37
N VAL A 18 -7.97 10.85 -5.82
CA VAL A 18 -8.08 11.74 -4.66
C VAL A 18 -8.03 13.23 -5.01
N ALA A 19 -7.59 13.58 -6.22
CA ALA A 19 -7.47 14.96 -6.65
C ALA A 19 -8.83 15.65 -6.68
N GLN A 20 -8.90 16.85 -6.11
CA GLN A 20 -10.15 17.61 -6.00
C GLN A 20 -9.87 19.09 -5.74
N PRO A 21 -10.82 20.01 -6.04
CA PRO A 21 -10.58 21.45 -5.87
C PRO A 21 -10.25 21.89 -4.44
N GLY A 22 -10.73 21.17 -3.43
CA GLY A 22 -10.46 21.49 -2.02
C GLY A 22 -9.10 20.98 -1.50
N ALA A 23 -8.33 20.29 -2.32
CA ALA A 23 -7.05 19.72 -1.91
C ALA A 23 -5.89 20.46 -2.59
N GLY A 24 -5.06 21.11 -1.78
CA GLY A 24 -3.85 21.76 -2.25
C GLY A 24 -2.62 20.86 -2.28
N ALA A 25 -2.71 19.67 -1.69
CA ALA A 25 -1.61 18.72 -1.65
C ALA A 25 -2.10 17.30 -1.93
N VAL A 26 -1.32 16.58 -2.72
CA VAL A 26 -1.50 15.13 -2.94
C VAL A 26 -0.18 14.47 -2.63
N VAL A 27 -0.16 13.55 -1.68
CA VAL A 27 1.02 12.78 -1.29
C VAL A 27 0.76 11.32 -1.61
N SER A 28 1.69 10.70 -2.31
CA SER A 28 1.57 9.28 -2.65
C SER A 28 2.77 8.48 -2.18
N PHE A 29 2.55 7.20 -1.99
CA PHE A 29 3.56 6.21 -1.61
C PHE A 29 3.40 4.98 -2.49
N ALA A 30 4.52 4.42 -2.94
CA ALA A 30 4.53 3.13 -3.59
C ALA A 30 5.56 2.23 -2.91
N GLY A 31 5.10 1.12 -2.35
CA GLY A 31 5.96 0.04 -1.88
C GLY A 31 6.19 -0.93 -3.03
N VAL A 32 7.44 -1.09 -3.43
CA VAL A 32 7.80 -1.92 -4.59
C VAL A 32 8.60 -3.15 -4.16
N VAL A 33 8.54 -4.21 -4.96
CA VAL A 33 9.28 -5.43 -4.69
C VAL A 33 10.76 -5.20 -4.96
N ARG A 34 11.59 -5.38 -3.93
CA ARG A 34 13.05 -5.23 -4.02
C ARG A 34 13.71 -6.53 -4.45
N ASP A 35 14.90 -6.43 -5.03
CA ASP A 35 15.70 -7.58 -5.45
C ASP A 35 16.53 -8.20 -4.33
N HIS A 36 16.40 -7.72 -3.09
CA HIS A 36 17.15 -8.23 -1.93
C HIS A 36 16.37 -8.08 -0.63
N ASP A 37 16.65 -8.98 0.32
CA ASP A 37 16.16 -8.93 1.68
C ASP A 37 17.17 -9.59 2.60
N HIS A 38 17.58 -8.89 3.68
CA HIS A 38 18.59 -9.35 4.62
C HIS A 38 19.88 -9.84 3.94
N GLY A 39 20.32 -9.13 2.90
CA GLY A 39 21.54 -9.47 2.15
C GLY A 39 21.38 -10.64 1.18
N ARG A 40 20.18 -11.18 1.00
CA ARG A 40 19.89 -12.29 0.07
C ARG A 40 19.18 -11.77 -1.16
N THR A 41 19.53 -12.33 -2.33
CA THR A 41 18.87 -11.97 -3.59
C THR A 41 17.49 -12.61 -3.67
N VAL A 42 16.47 -11.76 -3.84
CA VAL A 42 15.07 -12.16 -4.05
C VAL A 42 14.80 -12.20 -5.55
N THR A 43 14.19 -13.28 -6.03
CA THR A 43 13.85 -13.44 -7.44
C THR A 43 12.36 -13.33 -7.71
N LEU A 44 11.53 -13.59 -6.73
CA LEU A 44 10.08 -13.57 -6.86
C LEU A 44 9.43 -13.39 -5.50
N LEU A 45 8.29 -12.74 -5.50
CA LEU A 45 7.51 -12.55 -4.30
C LEU A 45 6.04 -12.84 -4.60
N GLU A 46 5.38 -13.55 -3.68
CA GLU A 46 3.96 -13.85 -3.79
C GLU A 46 3.24 -13.38 -2.53
N TYR A 47 2.11 -12.68 -2.71
CA TYR A 47 1.24 -12.28 -1.61
C TYR A 47 -0.03 -13.08 -1.59
N GLU A 48 -0.44 -13.50 -0.40
CA GLU A 48 -1.75 -14.08 -0.13
C GLU A 48 -2.47 -13.23 0.90
N ALA A 49 -3.76 -13.00 0.69
CA ALA A 49 -4.59 -12.19 1.59
C ALA A 49 -5.68 -13.04 2.23
N HIS A 50 -5.95 -12.78 3.50
CA HIS A 50 -7.14 -13.31 4.15
C HIS A 50 -8.38 -12.67 3.50
N PRO A 51 -9.54 -13.36 3.45
CA PRO A 51 -10.77 -12.79 2.88
C PRO A 51 -11.22 -11.47 3.51
N SER A 52 -10.84 -11.19 4.75
CA SER A 52 -11.14 -9.93 5.45
C SER A 52 -10.23 -8.76 5.06
N ALA A 53 -9.20 -8.97 4.25
CA ALA A 53 -8.18 -7.94 3.98
C ALA A 53 -8.77 -6.65 3.44
N GLU A 54 -9.67 -6.72 2.46
CA GLU A 54 -10.25 -5.51 1.88
C GLU A 54 -11.09 -4.74 2.90
N ALA A 55 -11.85 -5.44 3.76
CA ALA A 55 -12.61 -4.80 4.82
C ALA A 55 -11.69 -4.09 5.83
N VAL A 56 -10.58 -4.71 6.20
CA VAL A 56 -9.57 -4.10 7.08
C VAL A 56 -8.96 -2.87 6.42
N LEU A 57 -8.65 -2.94 5.14
CA LEU A 57 -8.09 -1.80 4.40
C LEU A 57 -9.06 -0.62 4.39
N LYS A 58 -10.34 -0.86 4.17
CA LYS A 58 -11.40 0.16 4.23
C LYS A 58 -11.52 0.78 5.62
N GLU A 59 -11.44 -0.05 6.66
CA GLU A 59 -11.48 0.42 8.05
C GLU A 59 -10.31 1.34 8.37
N VAL A 60 -9.10 0.95 8.00
CA VAL A 60 -7.90 1.77 8.19
C VAL A 60 -8.05 3.11 7.47
N ALA A 61 -8.46 3.09 6.20
CA ALA A 61 -8.65 4.31 5.42
C ALA A 61 -9.69 5.24 6.07
N ALA A 62 -10.79 4.70 6.57
CA ALA A 62 -11.83 5.48 7.24
C ALA A 62 -11.30 6.12 8.54
N GLU A 63 -10.50 5.41 9.32
CA GLU A 63 -9.89 5.93 10.54
C GLU A 63 -8.92 7.09 10.23
N ILE A 64 -8.09 6.95 9.21
CA ILE A 64 -7.18 8.01 8.80
C ILE A 64 -7.97 9.23 8.31
N ALA A 65 -8.99 9.03 7.49
CA ALA A 65 -9.83 10.13 6.99
C ALA A 65 -10.53 10.90 8.13
N ALA A 66 -10.94 10.19 9.18
CA ALA A 66 -11.61 10.81 10.33
C ALA A 66 -10.63 11.49 11.30
N SER A 67 -9.33 11.17 11.22
CA SER A 67 -8.33 11.64 12.19
C SER A 67 -7.95 13.12 12.02
N ASP A 68 -8.18 13.70 10.84
CA ASP A 68 -7.80 15.07 10.52
C ASP A 68 -8.78 15.66 9.49
N PRO A 69 -9.47 16.78 9.81
CA PRO A 69 -10.41 17.40 8.87
C PRO A 69 -9.72 17.93 7.59
N GLU A 70 -8.39 18.09 7.57
CA GLU A 70 -7.67 18.46 6.37
C GLU A 70 -7.58 17.32 5.34
N VAL A 71 -7.83 16.08 5.74
CA VAL A 71 -7.84 14.95 4.81
C VAL A 71 -9.10 15.01 3.95
N ARG A 72 -8.92 15.17 2.64
CA ARG A 72 -10.00 15.32 1.66
C ARG A 72 -10.28 14.04 0.88
N GLY A 73 -9.30 13.17 0.73
CA GLY A 73 -9.48 11.92 0.02
C GLY A 73 -8.35 10.95 0.28
N ILE A 74 -8.69 9.67 0.21
CA ILE A 74 -7.73 8.56 0.37
C ILE A 74 -7.98 7.54 -0.73
N ALA A 75 -6.90 7.08 -1.34
CA ALA A 75 -6.89 5.92 -2.20
C ALA A 75 -5.77 5.00 -1.75
N VAL A 76 -6.06 3.72 -1.54
CA VAL A 76 -5.07 2.75 -1.12
C VAL A 76 -5.40 1.38 -1.68
N SER A 77 -4.40 0.69 -2.22
CA SER A 77 -4.57 -0.65 -2.78
C SER A 77 -3.39 -1.52 -2.43
N HIS A 78 -3.65 -2.78 -2.16
CA HIS A 78 -2.61 -3.81 -2.02
C HIS A 78 -2.78 -4.85 -3.13
N ARG A 79 -1.70 -5.16 -3.83
CA ARG A 79 -1.69 -6.22 -4.84
C ARG A 79 -1.39 -7.56 -4.18
N VAL A 80 -2.06 -8.60 -4.65
CA VAL A 80 -1.84 -9.99 -4.24
C VAL A 80 -1.51 -10.85 -5.47
N GLY A 81 -1.12 -12.10 -5.22
CA GLY A 81 -0.65 -12.98 -6.27
C GLY A 81 0.85 -12.85 -6.46
N VAL A 82 1.34 -13.31 -7.61
CA VAL A 82 2.77 -13.34 -7.92
C VAL A 82 3.21 -11.97 -8.45
N LEU A 83 4.19 -11.38 -7.76
CA LEU A 83 4.79 -10.11 -8.14
C LEU A 83 6.26 -10.31 -8.51
N GLN A 84 6.70 -9.52 -9.47
CA GLN A 84 8.09 -9.49 -9.91
C GLN A 84 8.84 -8.31 -9.31
N ILE A 85 10.16 -8.36 -9.35
CA ILE A 85 11.02 -7.26 -8.90
C ILE A 85 10.59 -5.96 -9.60
N GLY A 86 10.40 -4.91 -8.84
CA GLY A 86 9.96 -3.61 -9.35
C GLY A 86 8.46 -3.41 -9.41
N ASP A 87 7.66 -4.45 -9.25
CA ASP A 87 6.19 -4.30 -9.19
C ASP A 87 5.77 -3.57 -7.92
N ALA A 88 4.75 -2.74 -8.01
CA ALA A 88 4.16 -2.09 -6.86
C ALA A 88 3.25 -3.08 -6.11
N ALA A 89 3.54 -3.30 -4.83
CA ALA A 89 2.73 -4.15 -3.97
C ALA A 89 1.69 -3.35 -3.19
N LEU A 90 2.04 -2.14 -2.79
CA LEU A 90 1.17 -1.24 -2.03
C LEU A 90 1.27 0.15 -2.64
N VAL A 91 0.14 0.74 -2.96
CA VAL A 91 0.05 2.15 -3.40
C VAL A 91 -0.95 2.87 -2.52
N ALA A 92 -0.55 4.03 -2.01
CA ALA A 92 -1.40 4.90 -1.22
C ALA A 92 -1.31 6.32 -1.74
N ALA A 93 -2.43 7.04 -1.77
CA ALA A 93 -2.47 8.45 -2.09
C ALA A 93 -3.43 9.15 -1.12
N VAL A 94 -3.01 10.30 -0.62
CA VAL A 94 -3.80 11.12 0.30
C VAL A 94 -3.85 12.54 -0.24
N ALA A 95 -5.06 13.09 -0.33
CA ALA A 95 -5.26 14.49 -0.67
C ALA A 95 -5.64 15.26 0.60
N THR A 96 -4.96 16.38 0.83
CA THR A 96 -5.20 17.25 1.98
C THR A 96 -5.25 18.71 1.56
N ALA A 97 -5.79 19.57 2.45
CA ALA A 97 -5.77 21.00 2.19
C ALA A 97 -4.34 21.53 2.05
N HIS A 98 -3.43 21.13 2.95
CA HIS A 98 -2.04 21.58 3.00
C HIS A 98 -1.07 20.40 3.14
N ARG A 99 0.19 20.60 2.76
CA ARG A 99 1.20 19.55 2.65
C ARG A 99 1.56 18.84 3.95
N THR A 100 1.61 19.55 5.07
CA THR A 100 2.03 18.95 6.35
C THR A 100 1.08 17.83 6.77
N ALA A 101 -0.22 18.07 6.69
CA ALA A 101 -1.23 17.04 6.94
C ALA A 101 -1.13 15.89 5.91
N GLY A 102 -0.79 16.21 4.66
CA GLY A 102 -0.63 15.22 3.61
C GLY A 102 0.49 14.23 3.90
N PHE A 103 1.66 14.71 4.24
CA PHE A 103 2.79 13.83 4.60
C PHE A 103 2.48 13.01 5.85
N ALA A 104 1.91 13.64 6.89
CA ALA A 104 1.58 12.95 8.13
C ALA A 104 0.52 11.86 7.91
N ALA A 105 -0.55 12.17 7.20
CA ALA A 105 -1.63 11.22 6.95
C ALA A 105 -1.17 10.05 6.06
N CYS A 106 -0.38 10.32 5.04
CA CYS A 106 0.16 9.25 4.17
C CYS A 106 1.06 8.31 4.95
N ALA A 107 1.97 8.84 5.77
CA ALA A 107 2.84 8.02 6.62
C ALA A 107 2.03 7.14 7.58
N ARG A 108 1.03 7.70 8.25
CA ARG A 108 0.17 6.96 9.16
C ARG A 108 -0.65 5.90 8.44
N LEU A 109 -1.19 6.21 7.27
CA LEU A 109 -1.94 5.27 6.46
C LEU A 109 -1.08 4.04 6.12
N VAL A 110 0.13 4.26 5.64
CA VAL A 110 1.06 3.18 5.29
C VAL A 110 1.44 2.36 6.52
N ASP A 111 1.77 3.01 7.63
CA ASP A 111 2.13 2.33 8.88
C ASP A 111 0.98 1.46 9.39
N GLU A 112 -0.25 1.97 9.42
CA GLU A 112 -1.42 1.22 9.87
C GLU A 112 -1.76 0.05 8.94
N VAL A 113 -1.64 0.23 7.64
CA VAL A 113 -1.82 -0.86 6.68
C VAL A 113 -0.81 -1.97 6.94
N LYS A 114 0.47 -1.61 7.10
CA LYS A 114 1.52 -2.59 7.36
C LYS A 114 1.35 -3.30 8.70
N ALA A 115 0.78 -2.64 9.70
CA ALA A 115 0.54 -3.23 11.01
C ALA A 115 -0.69 -4.15 11.06
N ARG A 116 -1.71 -3.89 10.25
CA ARG A 116 -3.04 -4.49 10.43
C ARG A 116 -3.54 -5.33 9.26
N LEU A 117 -3.04 -5.10 8.05
CA LEU A 117 -3.55 -5.81 6.87
C LEU A 117 -3.18 -7.30 6.94
N PRO A 118 -4.16 -8.21 6.93
CA PRO A 118 -3.88 -9.63 7.03
C PRO A 118 -3.46 -10.21 5.67
N VAL A 119 -2.20 -9.99 5.34
CA VAL A 119 -1.55 -10.56 4.15
C VAL A 119 -0.26 -11.26 4.56
N TRP A 120 0.10 -12.29 3.79
CA TRP A 120 1.35 -13.02 3.94
C TRP A 120 2.13 -12.93 2.65
N LYS A 121 3.45 -12.82 2.75
CA LYS A 121 4.31 -12.86 1.58
C LYS A 121 5.23 -14.07 1.61
N ARG A 122 5.37 -14.71 0.45
CA ARG A 122 6.35 -15.74 0.21
C ARG A 122 7.46 -15.13 -0.63
N GLN A 123 8.67 -15.15 -0.11
CA GLN A 123 9.86 -14.71 -0.84
C GLN A 123 10.59 -15.94 -1.38
N VAL A 124 10.93 -15.93 -2.66
CA VAL A 124 11.78 -16.93 -3.28
C VAL A 124 13.14 -16.30 -3.53
N PHE A 125 14.18 -16.95 -3.03
CA PHE A 125 15.56 -16.45 -3.15
C PHE A 125 16.30 -17.13 -4.32
N ALA A 126 17.40 -16.50 -4.75
CA ALA A 126 18.19 -16.99 -5.88
C ALA A 126 18.76 -18.40 -5.67
N ASP A 127 18.96 -18.82 -4.41
CA ASP A 127 19.44 -20.15 -4.05
C ASP A 127 18.34 -21.23 -4.08
N GLY A 128 17.11 -20.87 -4.44
CA GLY A 128 15.96 -21.78 -4.51
C GLY A 128 15.21 -21.95 -3.20
N THR A 129 15.70 -21.38 -2.11
CA THR A 129 14.98 -21.41 -0.83
C THR A 129 13.86 -20.40 -0.81
N GLU A 130 12.88 -20.58 0.08
CA GLU A 130 11.75 -19.67 0.25
C GLU A 130 11.43 -19.41 1.72
N GLU A 131 10.77 -18.30 1.98
CA GLU A 131 10.40 -17.86 3.32
C GLU A 131 9.01 -17.24 3.30
N TRP A 132 8.15 -17.63 4.24
CA TRP A 132 6.84 -17.01 4.47
C TRP A 132 6.92 -15.99 5.60
N VAL A 133 6.37 -14.80 5.35
CA VAL A 133 6.36 -13.69 6.32
C VAL A 133 4.94 -13.15 6.41
N ASN A 134 4.44 -12.97 7.65
CA ASN A 134 3.16 -12.34 7.92
C ASN A 134 3.35 -10.82 7.95
N CYS A 135 3.36 -10.20 6.77
CA CYS A 135 3.62 -8.76 6.63
C CYS A 135 3.29 -8.30 5.21
N PRO A 136 2.55 -7.20 5.06
CA PRO A 136 2.41 -6.57 3.74
C PRO A 136 3.72 -5.96 3.25
#